data_b46c62394c234ffd7261ddc55712bdb3
#
_entry.id   b46c62394c234ffd7261ddc55712bdb3
#
_cell.length_a   1.000
_cell.length_b   1.000
_cell.length_c   1.000
_cell.angle_alpha   90.00
_cell.angle_beta   90.00
_cell.angle_gamma   90.00
#
_symmetry.space_group_name_H-M   'P 1'
#
loop_
_entity.id
_entity.type
_entity.pdbx_description
1 polymer ?
#
loop_
_entity_poly.entity_id
_entity_poly.type
_entity_poly.pdbx_seq_one_letter_code
_entity_poly.pdbx_strand_id
1 'polypeptide(L)'
;MSVEWNNPEGGNPIAKGWWPYEQSGYMIDGLYRCGIFLRDSVLMQLGSDNVGYVLSHPRANGMLGPETLGENQWAFSVFARTLLAYYDYTEDDRIPVLLKKHFSALNDTLTNRQTCIIESMCKMYSYTGDKEILQKAGHIWDLFSMNGGTKDNEVFIHGDMVSSKPIDVHGVTAAEVSKQPLILYLYTGRQEYLDAALGSILPWNGKTNFQMGYRLHMKACFLSMRKRCMRPVISVTLYGVTVTC
;
A
#
# COMPACT_ATOMS: atom_id res chain seq x y z
N MET A 1 5.14 13.21 -21.56
CA MET A 1 6.25 13.50 -20.63
C MET A 1 6.40 12.29 -19.73
N SER A 2 7.42 11.48 -19.95
CA SER A 2 7.74 10.35 -19.08
C SER A 2 8.52 10.92 -17.89
N VAL A 3 7.90 11.01 -16.74
CA VAL A 3 8.64 11.22 -15.51
C VAL A 3 9.17 9.84 -15.11
N GLU A 4 10.44 9.61 -15.35
CA GLU A 4 11.12 8.43 -14.82
C GLU A 4 11.07 8.50 -13.29
N TRP A 5 10.65 7.43 -12.66
CA TRP A 5 10.40 7.42 -11.22
C TRP A 5 11.61 7.83 -10.36
N ASN A 6 12.81 7.58 -10.86
CA ASN A 6 14.06 7.96 -10.21
C ASN A 6 14.79 9.15 -10.86
N ASN A 7 14.15 9.85 -11.80
CA ASN A 7 14.75 11.01 -12.43
C ASN A 7 14.27 12.31 -11.74
N PRO A 8 15.07 12.90 -10.83
CA PRO A 8 14.71 14.15 -10.16
C PRO A 8 14.64 15.36 -11.10
N GLU A 9 15.28 15.29 -12.29
CA GLU A 9 15.33 16.37 -13.26
C GLU A 9 14.19 16.32 -14.28
N GLY A 10 13.56 15.15 -14.47
CA GLY A 10 12.46 14.94 -15.40
C GLY A 10 11.09 15.35 -14.86
N GLY A 11 11.00 15.76 -13.60
CA GLY A 11 9.76 16.16 -12.96
C GLY A 11 9.28 17.55 -13.37
N ASN A 12 8.00 17.83 -13.14
CA ASN A 12 7.45 19.16 -13.26
C ASN A 12 8.25 20.13 -12.35
N PRO A 13 8.89 21.18 -12.87
CA PRO A 13 9.71 22.09 -12.08
C PRO A 13 8.93 22.82 -10.96
N ILE A 14 7.62 22.78 -11.00
CA ILE A 14 6.72 23.34 -9.98
C ILE A 14 6.48 22.34 -8.84
N ALA A 15 6.61 21.04 -9.09
CA ALA A 15 6.36 20.01 -8.10
C ALA A 15 7.65 19.61 -7.37
N LYS A 16 7.75 20.01 -6.11
CA LYS A 16 8.87 19.64 -5.22
C LYS A 16 8.45 18.53 -4.26
N GLY A 17 9.42 17.68 -3.86
CA GLY A 17 9.20 16.66 -2.85
C GLY A 17 8.61 15.36 -3.41
N TRP A 18 7.74 14.71 -2.66
CA TRP A 18 7.23 13.36 -2.92
C TRP A 18 6.14 13.27 -4.00
N TRP A 19 5.45 14.37 -4.28
CA TRP A 19 4.26 14.37 -5.14
C TRP A 19 4.50 13.89 -6.59
N PRO A 20 5.57 14.30 -7.29
CA PRO A 20 5.83 13.78 -8.65
C PRO A 20 6.02 12.26 -8.69
N TYR A 21 6.61 11.70 -7.63
CA TYR A 21 6.87 10.27 -7.54
C TYR A 21 5.60 9.47 -7.26
N GLU A 22 4.64 10.02 -6.51
CA GLU A 22 3.33 9.42 -6.35
C GLU A 22 2.61 9.33 -7.69
N GLN A 23 2.56 10.42 -8.46
CA GLN A 23 1.87 10.45 -9.74
C GLN A 23 2.51 9.50 -10.76
N SER A 24 3.83 9.50 -10.86
CA SER A 24 4.53 8.56 -11.74
C SER A 24 4.36 7.11 -11.28
N GLY A 25 4.35 6.85 -9.98
CA GLY A 25 4.06 5.53 -9.43
C GLY A 25 2.70 4.99 -9.89
N TYR A 26 1.64 5.79 -9.77
CA TYR A 26 0.31 5.40 -10.27
C TYR A 26 0.29 5.16 -11.78
N MET A 27 0.94 6.05 -12.55
CA MET A 27 0.99 5.92 -14.00
C MET A 27 1.71 4.63 -14.42
N ILE A 28 2.86 4.35 -13.82
CA ILE A 28 3.68 3.17 -14.14
C ILE A 28 2.94 1.88 -13.76
N ASP A 29 2.31 1.84 -12.57
CA ASP A 29 1.49 0.70 -12.15
C ASP A 29 0.33 0.45 -13.12
N GLY A 30 -0.38 1.52 -13.51
CA GLY A 30 -1.46 1.44 -14.48
C GLY A 30 -0.98 0.95 -15.85
N LEU A 31 0.09 1.52 -16.39
CA LEU A 31 0.67 1.14 -17.68
C LEU A 31 1.09 -0.33 -17.69
N TYR A 32 1.80 -0.77 -16.65
CA TYR A 32 2.30 -2.15 -16.59
C TYR A 32 1.15 -3.16 -16.48
N ARG A 33 0.18 -2.92 -15.60
CA ARG A 33 -0.99 -3.81 -15.44
C ARG A 33 -1.88 -3.83 -16.68
N CYS A 34 -2.12 -2.68 -17.31
CA CYS A 34 -2.85 -2.61 -18.58
C CYS A 34 -2.10 -3.37 -19.68
N GLY A 35 -0.77 -3.23 -19.73
CA GLY A 35 0.09 -3.97 -20.67
C GLY A 35 -0.07 -5.48 -20.52
N ILE A 36 -0.01 -5.99 -19.29
CA ILE A 36 -0.23 -7.42 -19.01
C ILE A 36 -1.63 -7.85 -19.45
N PHE A 37 -2.66 -7.10 -19.05
CA PHE A 37 -4.06 -7.44 -19.32
C PHE A 37 -4.36 -7.43 -20.81
N LEU A 38 -3.88 -6.44 -21.54
CA LEU A 38 -4.08 -6.27 -22.98
C LEU A 38 -3.07 -7.06 -23.83
N ARG A 39 -2.04 -7.64 -23.21
CA ARG A 39 -0.89 -8.25 -23.88
C ARG A 39 -0.16 -7.26 -24.80
N ASP A 40 -0.09 -6.00 -24.36
CA ASP A 40 0.57 -4.93 -25.09
C ASP A 40 2.03 -4.80 -24.66
N SER A 41 2.94 -5.19 -25.53
CA SER A 41 4.39 -5.18 -25.26
C SER A 41 4.96 -3.78 -25.05
N VAL A 42 4.38 -2.76 -25.66
CA VAL A 42 4.85 -1.36 -25.50
C VAL A 42 4.56 -0.85 -24.10
N LEU A 43 3.32 -1.04 -23.63
CA LEU A 43 2.94 -0.66 -22.25
C LEU A 43 3.73 -1.45 -21.21
N MET A 44 3.93 -2.75 -21.44
CA MET A 44 4.75 -3.57 -20.55
C MET A 44 6.20 -3.10 -20.52
N GLN A 45 6.79 -2.76 -21.68
CA GLN A 45 8.17 -2.29 -21.75
C GLN A 45 8.35 -0.98 -20.99
N LEU A 46 7.44 -0.01 -21.17
CA LEU A 46 7.46 1.26 -20.44
C LEU A 46 7.46 1.05 -18.92
N GLY A 47 6.66 0.12 -18.42
CA GLY A 47 6.65 -0.24 -17.00
C GLY A 47 7.94 -0.94 -16.56
N SER A 48 8.40 -1.91 -17.37
CA SER A 48 9.62 -2.70 -17.11
C SER A 48 10.89 -1.86 -17.07
N ASP A 49 11.01 -0.85 -17.92
CA ASP A 49 12.18 0.06 -17.94
C ASP A 49 12.29 0.83 -16.62
N ASN A 50 11.16 1.32 -16.10
CA ASN A 50 11.14 1.99 -14.80
C ASN A 50 11.47 1.04 -13.64
N VAL A 51 10.93 -0.17 -13.67
CA VAL A 51 11.27 -1.22 -12.68
C VAL A 51 12.76 -1.53 -12.75
N GLY A 52 13.29 -1.80 -13.94
CA GLY A 52 14.71 -2.10 -14.15
C GLY A 52 15.63 -1.00 -13.63
N TYR A 53 15.25 0.27 -13.84
CA TYR A 53 16.01 1.40 -13.32
C TYR A 53 16.02 1.40 -11.76
N VAL A 54 14.86 1.27 -11.13
CA VAL A 54 14.77 1.25 -9.65
C VAL A 54 15.57 0.10 -9.06
N LEU A 55 15.50 -1.09 -9.65
CA LEU A 55 16.24 -2.26 -9.17
C LEU A 55 17.76 -2.13 -9.32
N SER A 56 18.24 -1.38 -10.32
CA SER A 56 19.67 -1.16 -10.54
C SER A 56 20.25 0.01 -9.76
N HIS A 57 19.42 0.83 -9.12
CA HIS A 57 19.83 2.02 -8.37
C HIS A 57 19.28 2.04 -6.93
N PRO A 58 19.56 1.01 -6.11
CA PRO A 58 19.22 1.06 -4.69
C PRO A 58 20.06 2.13 -4.01
N ARG A 59 19.50 2.78 -2.97
CA ARG A 59 20.24 3.70 -2.11
C ARG A 59 21.33 2.97 -1.33
N ALA A 60 22.31 3.72 -0.83
CA ALA A 60 23.40 3.17 -0.02
C ALA A 60 22.91 2.43 1.24
N ASN A 61 21.79 2.84 1.82
CA ASN A 61 21.16 2.18 2.97
C ASN A 61 20.29 0.97 2.60
N GLY A 62 20.21 0.60 1.32
CA GLY A 62 19.41 -0.52 0.82
C GLY A 62 17.95 -0.18 0.51
N MET A 63 17.50 1.05 0.77
CA MET A 63 16.17 1.49 0.36
C MET A 63 16.10 1.68 -1.15
N LEU A 64 14.90 1.52 -1.70
CA LEU A 64 14.59 1.80 -3.09
C LEU A 64 13.93 3.19 -3.23
N GLY A 65 14.06 3.75 -4.42
CA GLY A 65 13.50 5.05 -4.74
C GLY A 65 14.51 6.20 -4.58
N PRO A 66 14.16 7.41 -5.07
CA PRO A 66 15.09 8.52 -5.06
C PRO A 66 15.39 9.03 -3.64
N GLU A 67 16.62 9.50 -3.43
CA GLU A 67 17.07 10.06 -2.15
C GLU A 67 16.18 11.22 -1.67
N THR A 68 15.62 11.98 -2.62
CA THR A 68 14.72 13.12 -2.33
C THR A 68 13.41 12.74 -1.63
N LEU A 69 13.01 11.46 -1.68
CA LEU A 69 11.88 10.97 -0.89
C LEU A 69 12.20 10.89 0.61
N GLY A 70 13.49 10.88 0.98
CA GLY A 70 13.88 10.63 2.36
C GLY A 70 13.26 9.33 2.88
N GLU A 71 12.61 9.40 4.03
CA GLU A 71 11.90 8.26 4.64
C GLU A 71 10.41 8.18 4.27
N ASN A 72 9.93 9.05 3.35
CA ASN A 72 8.52 9.04 2.96
C ASN A 72 8.17 7.76 2.20
N GLN A 73 7.36 6.91 2.83
CA GLN A 73 6.95 5.62 2.28
C GLN A 73 5.68 5.67 1.44
N TRP A 74 4.94 6.77 1.42
CA TRP A 74 3.69 6.83 0.65
C TRP A 74 3.92 6.66 -0.85
N ALA A 75 4.79 7.48 -1.44
CA ALA A 75 5.08 7.40 -2.88
C ALA A 75 5.72 6.05 -3.25
N PHE A 76 6.61 5.52 -2.38
CA PHE A 76 7.17 4.19 -2.60
C PHE A 76 6.11 3.09 -2.48
N SER A 77 5.15 3.19 -1.56
CA SER A 77 4.06 2.20 -1.43
C SER A 77 3.24 2.07 -2.71
N VAL A 78 3.03 3.19 -3.42
CA VAL A 78 2.36 3.17 -4.73
C VAL A 78 3.22 2.45 -5.76
N PHE A 79 4.52 2.78 -5.85
CA PHE A 79 5.43 2.13 -6.79
C PHE A 79 5.69 0.65 -6.46
N ALA A 80 5.71 0.28 -5.19
CA ALA A 80 5.88 -1.11 -4.76
C ALA A 80 4.80 -2.04 -5.33
N ARG A 81 3.60 -1.52 -5.61
CA ARG A 81 2.55 -2.27 -6.32
C ARG A 81 2.98 -2.69 -7.72
N THR A 82 3.72 -1.82 -8.42
CA THR A 82 4.31 -2.17 -9.74
C THR A 82 5.38 -3.24 -9.59
N LEU A 83 6.27 -3.13 -8.60
CA LEU A 83 7.30 -4.14 -8.35
C LEU A 83 6.68 -5.52 -8.10
N LEU A 84 5.61 -5.58 -7.31
CA LEU A 84 4.91 -6.83 -7.04
C LEU A 84 4.19 -7.37 -8.28
N ALA A 85 3.55 -6.51 -9.08
CA ALA A 85 2.95 -6.91 -10.34
C ALA A 85 4.00 -7.40 -11.36
N TYR A 86 5.18 -6.77 -11.36
CA TYR A 86 6.31 -7.21 -12.17
C TYR A 86 6.79 -8.58 -11.73
N TYR A 87 6.92 -8.82 -10.42
CA TYR A 87 7.29 -10.12 -9.88
C TYR A 87 6.24 -11.20 -10.20
N ASP A 88 4.94 -10.90 -10.05
CA ASP A 88 3.87 -11.83 -10.39
C ASP A 88 3.95 -12.29 -11.87
N TYR A 89 4.50 -11.48 -12.76
CA TYR A 89 4.59 -11.78 -14.19
C TYR A 89 5.92 -12.37 -14.62
N THR A 90 7.04 -11.92 -14.01
CA THR A 90 8.40 -12.26 -14.47
C THR A 90 9.15 -13.21 -13.56
N GLU A 91 8.73 -13.34 -12.31
CA GLU A 91 9.42 -14.07 -11.24
C GLU A 91 10.88 -13.59 -11.05
N ASP A 92 11.18 -12.29 -11.28
CA ASP A 92 12.51 -11.71 -11.15
C ASP A 92 12.98 -11.74 -9.70
N ASP A 93 13.93 -12.61 -9.38
CA ASP A 93 14.46 -12.85 -8.03
C ASP A 93 15.10 -11.61 -7.37
N ARG A 94 15.42 -10.57 -8.14
CA ARG A 94 15.91 -9.30 -7.59
C ARG A 94 14.84 -8.60 -6.74
N ILE A 95 13.56 -8.76 -7.09
CA ILE A 95 12.45 -8.11 -6.39
C ILE A 95 12.41 -8.52 -4.91
N PRO A 96 12.29 -9.81 -4.55
CA PRO A 96 12.23 -10.21 -3.15
C PRO A 96 13.50 -9.82 -2.38
N VAL A 97 14.67 -9.92 -2.99
CA VAL A 97 15.94 -9.57 -2.34
C VAL A 97 16.01 -8.08 -2.02
N LEU A 98 15.67 -7.22 -2.98
CA LEU A 98 15.74 -5.77 -2.80
C LEU A 98 14.62 -5.23 -1.92
N LEU A 99 13.40 -5.76 -2.05
CA LEU A 99 12.29 -5.40 -1.16
C LEU A 99 12.57 -5.82 0.28
N LYS A 100 13.18 -6.99 0.52
CA LYS A 100 13.60 -7.36 1.89
C LYS A 100 14.59 -6.34 2.47
N LYS A 101 15.60 -5.91 1.70
CA LYS A 101 16.56 -4.88 2.13
C LYS A 101 15.84 -3.56 2.43
N HIS A 102 14.95 -3.13 1.54
CA HIS A 102 14.16 -1.92 1.71
C HIS A 102 13.33 -1.97 3.01
N PHE A 103 12.56 -3.05 3.22
CA PHE A 103 11.74 -3.20 4.42
C PHE A 103 12.56 -3.28 5.70
N SER A 104 13.75 -3.91 5.65
CA SER A 104 14.64 -3.97 6.82
C SER A 104 15.20 -2.60 7.19
N ALA A 105 15.42 -1.72 6.22
CA ALA A 105 15.92 -0.36 6.43
C ALA A 105 14.85 0.66 6.87
N LEU A 106 13.55 0.28 6.83
CA LEU A 106 12.47 1.18 7.22
C LEU A 106 12.50 1.48 8.72
N ASN A 107 12.20 2.75 9.04
CA ASN A 107 11.79 3.12 10.38
C ASN A 107 10.41 2.49 10.69
N ASP A 108 10.22 1.99 11.89
CA ASP A 108 8.97 1.34 12.29
C ASP A 108 7.86 2.35 12.67
N THR A 109 8.23 3.60 12.97
CA THR A 109 7.29 4.68 13.32
C THR A 109 6.76 5.39 12.06
N LEU A 110 5.95 4.70 11.29
CA LEU A 110 5.28 5.25 10.11
C LEU A 110 3.94 5.88 10.49
N THR A 111 3.56 6.95 9.78
CA THR A 111 2.35 7.72 10.05
C THR A 111 1.45 7.80 8.81
N ASN A 112 0.14 7.95 9.02
CA ASN A 112 -0.85 8.16 7.97
C ASN A 112 -0.67 7.19 6.78
N ARG A 113 -0.69 7.71 5.55
CA ARG A 113 -0.54 6.94 4.31
C ARG A 113 0.77 6.16 4.18
N GLN A 114 1.78 6.48 4.97
CA GLN A 114 3.04 5.73 4.94
C GLN A 114 2.86 4.28 5.42
N THR A 115 1.85 4.02 6.28
CA THR A 115 1.50 2.66 6.71
C THR A 115 1.02 1.77 5.56
N CYS A 116 0.71 2.33 4.40
CA CYS A 116 0.31 1.56 3.21
C CYS A 116 1.39 0.60 2.70
N ILE A 117 2.64 0.79 3.13
CA ILE A 117 3.73 -0.15 2.84
C ILE A 117 3.47 -1.55 3.43
N ILE A 118 2.65 -1.66 4.48
CA ILE A 118 2.21 -2.92 5.10
C ILE A 118 1.62 -3.87 4.06
N GLU A 119 0.82 -3.36 3.12
CA GLU A 119 0.25 -4.16 2.03
C GLU A 119 1.35 -4.88 1.23
N SER A 120 2.38 -4.15 0.82
CA SER A 120 3.50 -4.72 0.06
C SER A 120 4.32 -5.70 0.91
N MET A 121 4.50 -5.43 2.20
CA MET A 121 5.19 -6.34 3.11
C MET A 121 4.42 -7.66 3.28
N CYS A 122 3.11 -7.59 3.49
CA CYS A 122 2.27 -8.78 3.58
C CYS A 122 2.27 -9.60 2.28
N LYS A 123 2.20 -8.93 1.12
CA LYS A 123 2.29 -9.60 -0.17
C LYS A 123 3.66 -10.26 -0.38
N MET A 124 4.75 -9.60 0.02
CA MET A 124 6.09 -10.21 0.01
C MET A 124 6.18 -11.44 0.89
N TYR A 125 5.57 -11.40 2.08
CA TYR A 125 5.49 -12.59 2.92
C TYR A 125 4.79 -13.76 2.20
N SER A 126 3.74 -13.51 1.42
CA SER A 126 3.06 -14.59 0.67
C SER A 126 3.94 -15.25 -0.39
N TYR A 127 4.93 -14.55 -0.91
CA TYR A 127 5.88 -15.11 -1.89
C TYR A 127 7.04 -15.86 -1.23
N THR A 128 7.55 -15.33 -0.12
CA THR A 128 8.81 -15.77 0.46
C THR A 128 8.66 -16.63 1.72
N GLY A 129 7.51 -16.55 2.41
CA GLY A 129 7.33 -17.13 3.73
C GLY A 129 8.16 -16.43 4.84
N ASP A 130 8.76 -15.28 4.56
CA ASP A 130 9.65 -14.56 5.49
C ASP A 130 8.86 -13.92 6.63
N LYS A 131 8.87 -14.59 7.77
CA LYS A 131 8.12 -14.18 8.96
C LYS A 131 8.60 -12.85 9.56
N GLU A 132 9.87 -12.47 9.35
CA GLU A 132 10.41 -11.20 9.86
C GLU A 132 9.71 -10.03 9.19
N ILE A 133 9.43 -10.12 7.87
CA ILE A 133 8.69 -9.10 7.12
C ILE A 133 7.26 -8.97 7.67
N LEU A 134 6.57 -10.07 7.90
CA LEU A 134 5.21 -10.05 8.44
C LEU A 134 5.16 -9.51 9.88
N GLN A 135 6.12 -9.90 10.72
CA GLN A 135 6.24 -9.37 12.08
C GLN A 135 6.49 -7.86 12.09
N LYS A 136 7.38 -7.37 11.23
CA LYS A 136 7.64 -5.94 11.08
C LYS A 136 6.39 -5.18 10.59
N ALA A 137 5.65 -5.74 9.64
CA ALA A 137 4.40 -5.15 9.17
C ALA A 137 3.38 -4.99 10.32
N GLY A 138 3.21 -6.02 11.15
CA GLY A 138 2.37 -5.97 12.35
C GLY A 138 2.88 -4.95 13.36
N HIS A 139 4.18 -4.90 13.61
CA HIS A 139 4.79 -3.96 14.53
C HIS A 139 4.60 -2.49 14.10
N ILE A 140 4.75 -2.19 12.82
CA ILE A 140 4.47 -0.85 12.25
C ILE A 140 3.01 -0.47 12.54
N TRP A 141 2.07 -1.37 12.32
CA TRP A 141 0.67 -1.12 12.61
C TRP A 141 0.39 -0.91 14.11
N ASP A 142 0.97 -1.76 14.96
CA ASP A 142 0.80 -1.67 16.40
C ASP A 142 1.32 -0.32 16.95
N LEU A 143 2.50 0.13 16.49
CA LEU A 143 3.03 1.46 16.84
C LEU A 143 2.13 2.60 16.33
N PHE A 144 1.66 2.52 15.09
CA PHE A 144 0.74 3.51 14.54
C PHE A 144 -0.57 3.57 15.34
N SER A 145 -1.13 2.43 15.73
CA SER A 145 -2.39 2.36 16.47
C SER A 145 -2.27 2.92 17.89
N MET A 146 -1.09 2.79 18.53
CA MET A 146 -0.84 3.28 19.90
C MET A 146 -0.51 4.77 19.95
N ASN A 147 0.32 5.25 19.02
CA ASN A 147 0.93 6.58 19.15
C ASN A 147 0.18 7.66 18.39
N GLY A 148 -0.75 7.27 17.52
CA GLY A 148 -1.37 8.22 16.60
C GLY A 148 -0.34 8.89 15.70
N GLY A 149 -0.72 9.33 14.54
CA GLY A 149 0.21 10.08 13.68
C GLY A 149 0.65 11.39 14.32
N THR A 150 1.87 11.83 13.98
CA THR A 150 2.32 13.18 14.31
C THR A 150 1.44 14.24 13.64
N LYS A 151 1.41 15.41 14.26
CA LYS A 151 0.57 16.58 13.93
C LYS A 151 0.88 17.26 12.59
N ASP A 152 0.89 16.55 11.49
CA ASP A 152 0.68 17.20 10.22
C ASP A 152 -0.83 17.35 10.00
N ASN A 153 -1.27 18.34 9.23
CA ASN A 153 -2.68 18.73 9.04
C ASN A 153 -3.66 17.62 8.60
N GLU A 154 -3.23 16.38 8.55
CA GLU A 154 -3.99 15.17 8.25
C GLU A 154 -3.76 14.10 9.32
N VAL A 155 -4.02 14.43 10.59
CA VAL A 155 -3.89 13.45 11.68
C VAL A 155 -5.05 12.47 11.61
N PHE A 156 -4.78 11.31 11.04
CA PHE A 156 -5.67 10.18 11.08
C PHE A 156 -5.05 9.11 11.97
N ILE A 157 -5.58 8.96 13.16
CA ILE A 157 -5.13 7.96 14.12
C ILE A 157 -6.13 6.82 14.21
N HIS A 158 -5.66 5.67 14.63
CA HIS A 158 -6.52 4.51 14.84
C HIS A 158 -7.73 4.84 15.75
N GLY A 159 -7.54 5.68 16.78
CA GLY A 159 -8.61 6.15 17.65
C GLY A 159 -9.73 6.88 16.91
N ASP A 160 -9.42 7.65 15.86
CA ASP A 160 -10.44 8.31 15.05
C ASP A 160 -11.20 7.31 14.18
N MET A 161 -10.53 6.25 13.72
CA MET A 161 -11.15 5.19 12.92
C MET A 161 -12.26 4.47 13.71
N VAL A 162 -12.02 4.20 14.98
CA VAL A 162 -12.95 3.47 15.85
C VAL A 162 -13.88 4.38 16.67
N SER A 163 -13.65 5.68 16.65
CA SER A 163 -14.47 6.66 17.40
C SER A 163 -15.84 6.90 16.75
N SER A 164 -16.77 7.48 17.51
CA SER A 164 -18.07 7.94 16.97
C SER A 164 -18.03 9.33 16.32
N LYS A 165 -16.87 10.01 16.33
CA LYS A 165 -16.71 11.35 15.75
C LYS A 165 -16.57 11.31 14.22
N PRO A 166 -16.99 12.37 13.52
CA PRO A 166 -16.70 12.50 12.10
C PRO A 166 -15.19 12.41 11.83
N ILE A 167 -14.82 11.72 10.76
CA ILE A 167 -13.44 11.66 10.31
C ILE A 167 -13.20 12.88 9.42
N ASP A 168 -12.33 13.77 9.88
CA ASP A 168 -11.93 14.99 9.16
C ASP A 168 -10.50 14.81 8.64
N VAL A 169 -10.35 13.95 7.65
CA VAL A 169 -9.08 13.69 6.97
C VAL A 169 -9.31 13.52 5.48
N HIS A 170 -8.24 13.67 4.72
CA HIS A 170 -8.26 13.44 3.29
C HIS A 170 -8.79 12.02 2.96
N GLY A 171 -9.78 11.95 2.05
CA GLY A 171 -10.51 10.71 1.76
C GLY A 171 -9.62 9.54 1.34
N VAL A 172 -8.54 9.81 0.58
CA VAL A 172 -7.56 8.79 0.19
C VAL A 172 -6.83 8.25 1.43
N THR A 173 -6.41 9.13 2.35
CA THR A 173 -5.75 8.72 3.60
C THR A 173 -6.67 7.80 4.40
N ALA A 174 -7.93 8.20 4.58
CA ALA A 174 -8.91 7.39 5.29
C ALA A 174 -9.08 6.01 4.64
N ALA A 175 -9.28 5.96 3.32
CA ALA A 175 -9.50 4.70 2.59
C ALA A 175 -8.28 3.78 2.63
N GLU A 176 -7.10 4.32 2.39
CA GLU A 176 -5.85 3.55 2.33
C GLU A 176 -5.43 3.03 3.71
N VAL A 177 -5.55 3.83 4.76
CA VAL A 177 -5.18 3.40 6.12
C VAL A 177 -6.18 2.40 6.68
N SER A 178 -7.48 2.59 6.43
CA SER A 178 -8.54 1.70 6.94
C SER A 178 -8.43 0.25 6.46
N LYS A 179 -7.80 0.00 5.32
CA LYS A 179 -7.63 -1.36 4.80
C LYS A 179 -6.47 -2.13 5.44
N GLN A 180 -5.52 -1.45 6.06
CA GLN A 180 -4.29 -2.09 6.55
C GLN A 180 -4.55 -3.16 7.62
N PRO A 181 -5.40 -2.93 8.65
CA PRO A 181 -5.69 -3.97 9.62
C PRO A 181 -6.41 -5.18 9.01
N LEU A 182 -7.25 -4.98 7.98
CA LEU A 182 -7.86 -6.11 7.28
C LEU A 182 -6.80 -6.94 6.55
N ILE A 183 -5.84 -6.29 5.89
CA ILE A 183 -4.73 -6.98 5.22
C ILE A 183 -3.95 -7.79 6.25
N LEU A 184 -3.55 -7.20 7.37
CA LEU A 184 -2.85 -7.92 8.45
C LEU A 184 -3.65 -9.11 8.97
N TYR A 185 -4.97 -8.97 9.15
CA TYR A 185 -5.83 -10.09 9.55
C TYR A 185 -5.75 -11.26 8.57
N LEU A 186 -5.78 -10.98 7.26
CA LEU A 186 -5.74 -12.02 6.22
C LEU A 186 -4.45 -12.86 6.28
N TYR A 187 -3.35 -12.29 6.73
CA TYR A 187 -2.05 -12.97 6.79
C TYR A 187 -1.71 -13.52 8.17
N THR A 188 -2.31 -12.99 9.25
CA THR A 188 -1.98 -13.37 10.63
C THR A 188 -3.08 -14.13 11.34
N GLY A 189 -4.33 -13.96 10.93
CA GLY A 189 -5.51 -14.48 11.63
C GLY A 189 -5.80 -13.82 12.99
N ARG A 190 -5.05 -12.77 13.37
CA ARG A 190 -5.19 -12.11 14.68
C ARG A 190 -6.51 -11.32 14.73
N GLN A 191 -7.37 -11.68 15.68
CA GLN A 191 -8.73 -11.12 15.79
C GLN A 191 -8.73 -9.60 16.01
N GLU A 192 -7.76 -9.06 16.75
CA GLU A 192 -7.64 -7.63 16.99
C GLU A 192 -7.53 -6.81 15.70
N TYR A 193 -6.91 -7.34 14.65
CA TYR A 193 -6.84 -6.67 13.35
C TYR A 193 -8.19 -6.67 12.63
N LEU A 194 -8.97 -7.75 12.76
CA LEU A 194 -10.31 -7.76 12.21
C LEU A 194 -11.23 -6.77 12.95
N ASP A 195 -11.13 -6.70 14.26
CA ASP A 195 -11.91 -5.77 15.09
C ASP A 195 -11.57 -4.32 14.76
N ALA A 196 -10.29 -4.00 14.56
CA ALA A 196 -9.82 -2.70 14.10
C ALA A 196 -10.36 -2.35 12.71
N ALA A 197 -10.33 -3.30 11.76
CA ALA A 197 -10.87 -3.10 10.42
C ALA A 197 -12.39 -2.86 10.45
N LEU A 198 -13.14 -3.65 11.22
CA LEU A 198 -14.58 -3.47 11.39
C LEU A 198 -14.90 -2.13 12.07
N GLY A 199 -14.15 -1.78 13.12
CA GLY A 199 -14.26 -0.51 13.81
C GLY A 199 -14.03 0.69 12.90
N SER A 200 -13.07 0.60 11.98
CA SER A 200 -12.78 1.67 11.02
C SER A 200 -13.84 1.84 9.94
N ILE A 201 -14.54 0.76 9.55
CA ILE A 201 -15.50 0.76 8.46
C ILE A 201 -16.94 1.04 8.93
N LEU A 202 -17.31 0.51 10.08
CA LEU A 202 -18.68 0.67 10.62
C LEU A 202 -19.06 2.13 10.91
N PRO A 203 -18.17 2.98 11.45
CA PRO A 203 -18.47 4.39 11.66
C PRO A 203 -18.71 5.20 10.38
N TRP A 204 -18.23 4.75 9.23
CA TRP A 204 -18.49 5.41 7.95
C TRP A 204 -19.97 5.42 7.58
N ASN A 205 -20.78 4.57 8.19
CA ASN A 205 -22.22 4.45 7.92
C ASN A 205 -23.07 5.66 8.35
N GLY A 206 -22.53 6.63 9.06
CA GLY A 206 -23.28 7.82 9.50
C GLY A 206 -22.47 9.11 9.54
N LYS A 207 -21.15 9.04 9.31
CA LYS A 207 -20.21 10.11 9.64
C LYS A 207 -19.65 10.89 8.48
N THR A 208 -19.76 10.39 7.26
CA THR A 208 -19.33 11.10 6.07
C THR A 208 -20.53 11.39 5.20
N ASN A 209 -20.66 12.66 4.78
CA ASN A 209 -21.53 13.05 3.67
C ASN A 209 -21.06 12.46 2.32
N PHE A 210 -20.20 11.45 2.35
CA PHE A 210 -19.74 10.75 1.18
C PHE A 210 -20.84 9.80 0.68
N GLN A 211 -21.75 10.33 -0.11
CA GLN A 211 -22.71 9.56 -0.90
C GLN A 211 -21.97 8.82 -2.02
N MET A 212 -21.30 7.72 -1.71
CA MET A 212 -20.76 6.87 -2.75
C MET A 212 -21.15 5.42 -2.58
N GLY A 213 -21.35 4.74 -3.71
CA GLY A 213 -21.72 3.33 -3.85
C GLY A 213 -20.79 2.30 -3.16
N TYR A 214 -19.72 2.76 -2.50
CA TYR A 214 -18.83 2.00 -1.64
C TYR A 214 -19.50 1.34 -0.44
N ARG A 215 -20.57 1.94 0.05
CA ARG A 215 -21.32 1.48 1.23
C ARG A 215 -21.80 0.04 1.11
N LEU A 216 -22.26 -0.35 -0.05
CA LEU A 216 -22.84 -1.67 -0.30
C LEU A 216 -21.79 -2.74 -0.56
N HIS A 217 -20.71 -2.38 -1.27
CA HIS A 217 -19.68 -3.34 -1.67
C HIS A 217 -18.80 -3.79 -0.50
N MET A 218 -18.35 -2.87 0.34
CA MET A 218 -17.57 -3.18 1.54
C MET A 218 -18.38 -4.02 2.54
N LYS A 219 -19.63 -3.64 2.79
CA LYS A 219 -20.52 -4.41 3.69
C LYS A 219 -20.83 -5.81 3.15
N ALA A 220 -21.02 -5.95 1.84
CA ALA A 220 -21.23 -7.24 1.19
C ALA A 220 -19.97 -8.12 1.21
N CYS A 221 -18.79 -7.55 0.99
CA CYS A 221 -17.52 -8.26 1.12
C CYS A 221 -17.30 -8.75 2.56
N PHE A 222 -17.46 -7.89 3.57
CA PHE A 222 -17.27 -8.26 4.97
C PHE A 222 -18.28 -9.31 5.45
N LEU A 223 -19.54 -9.18 5.08
CA LEU A 223 -20.57 -10.17 5.45
C LEU A 223 -20.34 -11.51 4.73
N SER A 224 -19.82 -11.47 3.51
CA SER A 224 -19.41 -12.66 2.75
C SER A 224 -18.19 -13.33 3.38
N MET A 225 -17.19 -12.55 3.83
CA MET A 225 -16.02 -13.05 4.55
C MET A 225 -16.39 -13.74 5.85
N ARG A 226 -17.26 -13.13 6.67
CA ARG A 226 -17.72 -13.73 7.94
C ARG A 226 -18.44 -15.07 7.73
N LYS A 227 -19.10 -15.26 6.58
CA LYS A 227 -19.75 -16.53 6.23
C LYS A 227 -18.82 -17.55 5.58
N ARG A 228 -17.66 -17.15 5.04
CA ARG A 228 -16.76 -18.00 4.28
C ARG A 228 -15.41 -18.30 4.95
N CYS A 229 -15.10 -17.68 6.08
CA CYS A 229 -13.85 -17.89 6.84
C CYS A 229 -13.69 -19.32 7.40
N MET A 230 -14.36 -20.31 6.84
CA MET A 230 -14.07 -21.71 7.14
C MET A 230 -13.27 -22.43 6.04
N ARG A 231 -12.87 -21.80 4.95
CA ARG A 231 -11.86 -22.34 4.00
C ARG A 231 -11.30 -21.28 3.06
N PRO A 232 -10.02 -21.38 2.65
CA PRO A 232 -9.28 -20.31 2.02
C PRO A 232 -9.55 -20.24 0.52
N VAL A 233 -9.96 -19.17 0.03
CA VAL A 233 -9.68 -18.44 -1.20
C VAL A 233 -10.66 -17.28 -1.26
N ILE A 234 -10.25 -16.10 -0.83
CA ILE A 234 -11.03 -14.88 -1.01
C ILE A 234 -10.21 -13.92 -1.84
N SER A 235 -10.74 -13.56 -3.01
CA SER A 235 -10.21 -12.45 -3.80
C SER A 235 -11.02 -11.21 -3.45
N VAL A 236 -10.37 -10.21 -2.86
CA VAL A 236 -10.98 -8.92 -2.56
C VAL A 236 -10.30 -7.86 -3.41
N THR A 237 -11.04 -7.27 -4.32
CA THR A 237 -10.56 -6.15 -5.14
C THR A 237 -11.07 -4.85 -4.54
N LEU A 238 -10.17 -4.05 -3.98
CA LEU A 238 -10.40 -2.70 -3.51
C LEU A 238 -9.45 -1.76 -4.24
N TYR A 239 -9.97 -0.82 -5.01
CA TYR A 239 -9.17 0.13 -5.81
C TYR A 239 -8.11 -0.53 -6.70
N GLY A 240 -8.47 -1.61 -7.41
CA GLY A 240 -7.54 -2.34 -8.28
C GLY A 240 -6.59 -3.29 -7.57
N VAL A 241 -6.71 -3.45 -6.25
CA VAL A 241 -5.95 -4.44 -5.48
C VAL A 241 -6.78 -5.71 -5.34
N THR A 242 -6.32 -6.77 -5.95
CA THR A 242 -6.88 -8.11 -5.75
C THR A 242 -6.06 -8.80 -4.68
N VAL A 243 -6.64 -9.00 -3.50
CA VAL A 243 -6.06 -9.86 -2.47
C VAL A 243 -6.64 -11.25 -2.68
N THR A 244 -5.80 -12.18 -3.09
CA THR A 244 -6.17 -13.59 -3.20
C THR A 244 -5.62 -14.31 -1.97
N CYS A 245 -6.48 -14.90 -1.18
CA CYS A 245 -6.12 -15.80 -0.09
C CYS A 245 -6.21 -17.25 -0.54
#